data_afdaf62591a407569f19f5dc031e8ad1
#
_entry.id   afdaf62591a407569f19f5dc031e8ad1
#
_cell.length_a   1.000
_cell.length_b   1.000
_cell.length_c   1.000
_cell.angle_alpha   90.00
_cell.angle_beta   90.00
_cell.angle_gamma   90.00
#
_symmetry.space_group_name_H-M   'P 1'
#
loop_
_entity.id
_entity.type
_entity.pdbx_description
1 polymer ?
#
loop_
_entity_poly.entity_id
_entity_poly.type
_entity_poly.pdbx_seq_one_letter_code
_entity_poly.pdbx_strand_id
1 'polypeptide(L)'
;MLSEKIEQLKAQISALTAENEEALEALRIKYLSKKGEITALFNDFRTVPVEQKKELGVKLNELKTLATEKINGLKETFKAQEKEKNKIDITRPAFPAELGTRHPISVVRKQIIDIFSRLGFTLADGPEVEDDWHVFSALNFAADHPARDMQDTFFIENNKDDVTRNIVLRSHTSSVQVRTMERKQPPIRIICPGRVYRNEAITARAHCFFHQIEGLYIDKNVTFADLKQVLLNFAKELFGPDTQIRLRPSYFPFTEPSAEMDVSCMLCGGEGCGFCKHTGWVEILGCGMVDPAVLEASGIDSSVYTGYAFGLGVERITNLKYMVKDLRMFSENDARFLDEFKSAH
;
A
#
# COMPACT_ATOMS: atom_id res chain seq x y z
N MET A 1 -75.49 -35.00 -12.88
CA MET A 1 -74.65 -35.29 -11.68
C MET A 1 -73.12 -35.10 -11.91
N LEU A 2 -72.37 -35.87 -12.78
CA LEU A 2 -70.93 -35.70 -12.95
C LEU A 2 -70.58 -34.42 -13.71
N SER A 3 -71.34 -34.10 -14.75
CA SER A 3 -71.12 -32.84 -15.53
C SER A 3 -71.30 -31.57 -14.68
N GLU A 4 -72.30 -31.53 -13.81
CA GLU A 4 -72.57 -30.41 -12.90
C GLU A 4 -71.43 -30.23 -11.88
N LYS A 5 -70.84 -31.34 -11.34
CA LYS A 5 -69.67 -31.29 -10.44
C LYS A 5 -68.42 -30.74 -11.15
N ILE A 6 -68.23 -31.08 -12.43
CA ILE A 6 -67.14 -30.55 -13.24
C ILE A 6 -67.29 -29.04 -13.43
N GLU A 7 -68.48 -28.53 -13.74
CA GLU A 7 -68.70 -27.11 -13.91
C GLU A 7 -68.59 -26.32 -12.60
N GLN A 8 -69.07 -26.88 -11.48
CA GLN A 8 -68.84 -26.27 -10.16
C GLN A 8 -67.41 -26.16 -9.79
N LEU A 9 -66.64 -27.23 -9.99
CA LEU A 9 -65.17 -27.22 -9.72
C LEU A 9 -64.44 -26.28 -10.67
N LYS A 10 -64.85 -26.19 -11.95
CA LYS A 10 -64.28 -25.25 -12.91
C LYS A 10 -64.43 -23.80 -12.46
N ALA A 11 -65.62 -23.46 -11.95
CA ALA A 11 -65.90 -22.13 -11.39
C ALA A 11 -65.05 -21.83 -10.14
N GLN A 12 -64.96 -22.83 -9.23
CA GLN A 12 -64.15 -22.70 -8.02
C GLN A 12 -62.65 -22.51 -8.37
N ILE A 13 -62.12 -23.31 -9.30
CA ILE A 13 -60.73 -23.23 -9.72
C ILE A 13 -60.40 -21.90 -10.42
N SER A 14 -61.32 -21.40 -11.22
CA SER A 14 -61.14 -20.09 -11.87
C SER A 14 -61.04 -18.94 -10.88
N ALA A 15 -61.76 -19.01 -9.76
CA ALA A 15 -61.80 -18.03 -8.69
C ALA A 15 -60.70 -18.20 -7.64
N LEU A 16 -59.81 -19.18 -7.79
CA LEU A 16 -58.73 -19.44 -6.82
C LEU A 16 -57.79 -18.25 -6.66
N THR A 17 -57.58 -17.88 -5.39
CA THR A 17 -56.57 -16.95 -4.93
C THR A 17 -55.79 -17.59 -3.78
N ALA A 18 -54.56 -17.21 -3.58
CA ALA A 18 -53.76 -17.64 -2.45
C ALA A 18 -53.08 -16.43 -1.83
N GLU A 19 -53.00 -16.38 -0.50
CA GLU A 19 -52.39 -15.28 0.22
C GLU A 19 -50.87 -15.51 0.46
N ASN A 20 -50.45 -16.77 0.47
CA ASN A 20 -49.07 -17.17 0.68
C ASN A 20 -48.76 -18.52 0.01
N GLU A 21 -47.47 -18.92 0.00
CA GLU A 21 -47.01 -20.19 -0.61
C GLU A 21 -47.60 -21.42 0.09
N GLU A 22 -47.82 -21.37 1.40
CA GLU A 22 -48.43 -22.49 2.15
C GLU A 22 -49.87 -22.71 1.74
N ALA A 23 -50.62 -21.63 1.60
CA ALA A 23 -52.01 -21.66 1.10
C ALA A 23 -52.09 -22.20 -0.35
N LEU A 24 -51.12 -21.79 -1.21
CA LEU A 24 -51.03 -22.28 -2.57
C LEU A 24 -50.73 -23.79 -2.62
N GLU A 25 -49.82 -24.27 -1.77
CA GLU A 25 -49.53 -25.68 -1.71
C GLU A 25 -50.68 -26.52 -1.16
N ALA A 26 -51.44 -25.96 -0.20
CA ALA A 26 -52.66 -26.59 0.28
C ALA A 26 -53.72 -26.72 -0.86
N LEU A 27 -53.90 -25.70 -1.69
CA LEU A 27 -54.75 -25.73 -2.87
C LEU A 27 -54.26 -26.75 -3.91
N ARG A 28 -52.98 -26.85 -4.15
CA ARG A 28 -52.38 -27.85 -5.03
C ARG A 28 -52.68 -29.27 -4.54
N ILE A 29 -52.55 -29.52 -3.25
CA ILE A 29 -52.85 -30.83 -2.63
C ILE A 29 -54.33 -31.12 -2.73
N LYS A 30 -55.19 -30.15 -2.46
CA LYS A 30 -56.63 -30.31 -2.50
C LYS A 30 -57.15 -30.73 -3.89
N TYR A 31 -56.67 -30.10 -4.95
CA TYR A 31 -57.20 -30.32 -6.30
C TYR A 31 -56.39 -31.30 -7.14
N LEU A 32 -55.05 -31.28 -7.09
CA LEU A 32 -54.15 -31.99 -8.01
C LEU A 32 -53.42 -33.20 -7.42
N SER A 33 -53.56 -33.49 -6.10
CA SER A 33 -52.89 -34.65 -5.48
C SER A 33 -53.52 -35.98 -5.90
N LYS A 34 -52.87 -37.09 -5.56
CA LYS A 34 -53.39 -38.44 -5.80
C LYS A 34 -54.75 -38.70 -5.11
N LYS A 35 -55.01 -37.99 -4.02
CA LYS A 35 -56.30 -38.01 -3.29
C LYS A 35 -57.12 -36.73 -3.48
N GLY A 36 -56.75 -35.89 -4.45
CA GLY A 36 -57.39 -34.63 -4.71
C GLY A 36 -58.71 -34.79 -5.42
N GLU A 37 -59.51 -33.70 -5.36
CA GLU A 37 -60.88 -33.65 -5.89
C GLU A 37 -60.99 -33.99 -7.40
N ILE A 38 -60.00 -33.51 -8.21
CA ILE A 38 -59.92 -33.82 -9.65
C ILE A 38 -59.64 -35.32 -9.87
N THR A 39 -58.73 -35.90 -9.06
CA THR A 39 -58.41 -37.34 -9.18
C THR A 39 -59.63 -38.23 -8.77
N ALA A 40 -60.40 -37.78 -7.78
CA ALA A 40 -61.65 -38.45 -7.42
C ALA A 40 -62.67 -38.47 -8.57
N LEU A 41 -62.81 -37.34 -9.30
CA LEU A 41 -63.68 -37.30 -10.48
C LEU A 41 -63.19 -38.21 -11.62
N PHE A 42 -61.86 -38.37 -11.79
CA PHE A 42 -61.31 -39.38 -12.74
C PHE A 42 -61.62 -40.81 -12.33
N ASN A 43 -61.76 -41.10 -11.02
CA ASN A 43 -62.18 -42.43 -10.55
C ASN A 43 -63.69 -42.63 -10.82
N ASP A 44 -64.56 -41.65 -10.54
CA ASP A 44 -65.98 -41.68 -10.84
C ASP A 44 -66.27 -41.81 -12.34
N PHE A 45 -65.43 -41.21 -13.19
CA PHE A 45 -65.50 -41.31 -14.63
C PHE A 45 -65.34 -42.75 -15.17
N ARG A 46 -64.69 -43.65 -14.44
CA ARG A 46 -64.54 -45.07 -14.84
C ARG A 46 -65.84 -45.81 -14.86
N THR A 47 -66.82 -45.39 -14.06
CA THR A 47 -68.13 -46.03 -13.90
C THR A 47 -69.15 -45.49 -14.89
N VAL A 48 -68.88 -44.47 -15.74
CA VAL A 48 -69.79 -43.85 -16.66
C VAL A 48 -70.03 -44.68 -17.94
N PRO A 49 -71.24 -44.73 -18.50
CA PRO A 49 -71.55 -45.42 -19.76
C PRO A 49 -70.67 -44.89 -20.95
N VAL A 50 -70.37 -45.80 -21.92
CA VAL A 50 -69.46 -45.54 -23.05
C VAL A 50 -69.88 -44.36 -23.89
N GLU A 51 -71.14 -44.14 -24.03
CA GLU A 51 -71.71 -43.03 -24.87
C GLU A 51 -71.37 -41.64 -24.36
N GLN A 52 -71.25 -41.47 -23.05
CA GLN A 52 -70.95 -40.18 -22.42
C GLN A 52 -69.45 -39.98 -22.12
N LYS A 53 -68.63 -41.02 -22.26
CA LYS A 53 -67.22 -40.98 -21.94
C LYS A 53 -66.41 -39.98 -22.77
N LYS A 54 -66.72 -39.82 -24.05
CA LYS A 54 -65.96 -38.94 -24.96
C LYS A 54 -66.11 -37.47 -24.56
N GLU A 55 -67.29 -37.02 -24.25
CA GLU A 55 -67.57 -35.63 -23.86
C GLU A 55 -67.07 -35.28 -22.45
N LEU A 56 -67.31 -36.16 -21.49
CA LEU A 56 -66.88 -35.97 -20.12
C LEU A 56 -65.37 -36.10 -19.95
N GLY A 57 -64.71 -36.92 -20.76
CA GLY A 57 -63.25 -37.04 -20.75
C GLY A 57 -62.54 -35.76 -21.22
N VAL A 58 -63.12 -35.07 -22.23
CA VAL A 58 -62.57 -33.75 -22.66
C VAL A 58 -62.72 -32.72 -21.55
N LYS A 59 -63.93 -32.63 -20.95
CA LYS A 59 -64.20 -31.67 -19.86
C LYS A 59 -63.33 -31.92 -18.62
N LEU A 60 -63.02 -33.16 -18.25
CA LEU A 60 -62.11 -33.50 -17.14
C LEU A 60 -60.68 -33.15 -17.42
N ASN A 61 -60.21 -33.35 -18.67
CA ASN A 61 -58.87 -32.93 -19.04
C ASN A 61 -58.71 -31.40 -19.07
N GLU A 62 -59.71 -30.68 -19.57
CA GLU A 62 -59.77 -29.23 -19.53
C GLU A 62 -59.74 -28.72 -18.08
N LEU A 63 -60.50 -29.33 -17.17
CA LEU A 63 -60.50 -28.97 -15.76
C LEU A 63 -59.10 -29.17 -15.10
N LYS A 64 -58.44 -30.29 -15.41
CA LYS A 64 -57.11 -30.57 -14.90
C LYS A 64 -56.07 -29.58 -15.45
N THR A 65 -56.16 -29.24 -16.74
CA THR A 65 -55.29 -28.24 -17.37
C THR A 65 -55.48 -26.87 -16.73
N LEU A 66 -56.74 -26.42 -16.60
CA LEU A 66 -57.08 -25.15 -15.95
C LEU A 66 -56.55 -25.07 -14.50
N ALA A 67 -56.72 -26.14 -13.71
CA ALA A 67 -56.20 -26.19 -12.34
C ALA A 67 -54.66 -26.08 -12.30
N THR A 68 -53.99 -26.77 -13.22
CA THR A 68 -52.52 -26.75 -13.30
C THR A 68 -51.99 -25.38 -13.71
N GLU A 69 -52.61 -24.78 -14.73
CA GLU A 69 -52.24 -23.43 -15.22
C GLU A 69 -52.47 -22.36 -14.15
N LYS A 70 -53.65 -22.40 -13.47
CA LYS A 70 -53.97 -21.44 -12.42
C LYS A 70 -53.00 -21.49 -11.25
N ILE A 71 -52.69 -22.72 -10.77
CA ILE A 71 -51.74 -22.91 -9.66
C ILE A 71 -50.30 -22.50 -10.06
N ASN A 72 -49.88 -22.83 -11.27
CA ASN A 72 -48.56 -22.43 -11.77
C ASN A 72 -48.49 -20.90 -11.95
N GLY A 73 -49.51 -20.23 -12.47
CA GLY A 73 -49.56 -18.79 -12.58
C GLY A 73 -49.45 -18.07 -11.22
N LEU A 74 -50.14 -18.58 -10.20
CA LEU A 74 -50.05 -18.06 -8.83
C LEU A 74 -48.63 -18.27 -8.25
N LYS A 75 -48.01 -19.42 -8.54
CA LYS A 75 -46.62 -19.70 -8.11
C LYS A 75 -45.59 -18.77 -8.74
N GLU A 76 -45.76 -18.46 -10.01
CA GLU A 76 -44.90 -17.50 -10.72
C GLU A 76 -45.03 -16.08 -10.18
N THR A 77 -46.26 -15.67 -9.82
CA THR A 77 -46.52 -14.35 -9.19
C THR A 77 -45.82 -14.24 -7.84
N PHE A 78 -45.87 -15.27 -6.99
CA PHE A 78 -45.14 -15.28 -5.71
C PHE A 78 -43.65 -15.21 -5.92
N LYS A 79 -43.06 -16.00 -6.83
CA LYS A 79 -41.63 -15.95 -7.16
C LYS A 79 -41.19 -14.59 -7.72
N ALA A 80 -42.04 -13.92 -8.50
CA ALA A 80 -41.77 -12.58 -9.00
C ALA A 80 -41.76 -11.54 -7.88
N GLN A 81 -42.71 -11.62 -6.94
CA GLN A 81 -42.76 -10.74 -5.76
C GLN A 81 -41.60 -10.94 -4.82
N GLU A 82 -41.13 -12.18 -4.62
CA GLU A 82 -39.97 -12.48 -3.80
C GLU A 82 -38.65 -11.97 -4.43
N LYS A 83 -38.53 -12.08 -5.75
CA LYS A 83 -37.39 -11.49 -6.50
C LYS A 83 -37.40 -9.97 -6.41
N GLU A 84 -38.54 -9.33 -6.38
CA GLU A 84 -38.63 -7.87 -6.26
C GLU A 84 -38.32 -7.38 -4.84
N LYS A 85 -38.74 -8.11 -3.80
CA LYS A 85 -38.42 -7.82 -2.39
C LYS A 85 -36.95 -7.93 -2.08
N ASN A 86 -36.21 -8.83 -2.74
CA ASN A 86 -34.79 -9.07 -2.55
C ASN A 86 -33.89 -8.27 -3.52
N LYS A 87 -34.45 -7.37 -4.29
CA LYS A 87 -33.70 -6.54 -5.22
C LYS A 87 -32.91 -5.48 -4.46
N ILE A 88 -31.59 -5.60 -4.49
CA ILE A 88 -30.69 -4.56 -3.94
C ILE A 88 -30.92 -3.29 -4.74
N ASP A 89 -31.28 -2.22 -4.05
CA ASP A 89 -31.41 -0.90 -4.65
C ASP A 89 -30.03 -0.33 -4.99
N ILE A 90 -29.61 -0.51 -6.24
CA ILE A 90 -28.34 0.00 -6.75
C ILE A 90 -28.32 1.52 -6.97
N THR A 91 -29.45 2.21 -6.80
CA THR A 91 -29.50 3.68 -6.86
C THR A 91 -29.14 4.33 -5.52
N ARG A 92 -29.10 3.57 -4.45
CA ARG A 92 -28.63 4.06 -3.16
C ARG A 92 -27.16 4.45 -3.25
N PRO A 93 -26.77 5.64 -2.76
CA PRO A 93 -25.37 6.01 -2.68
C PRO A 93 -24.63 4.99 -1.83
N ALA A 94 -23.46 4.56 -2.29
CA ALA A 94 -22.58 3.72 -1.49
C ALA A 94 -22.23 4.47 -0.19
N PHE A 95 -22.19 3.76 0.93
CA PHE A 95 -21.60 4.33 2.15
C PHE A 95 -20.15 4.68 1.84
N PRO A 96 -19.73 5.93 2.04
CA PRO A 96 -18.35 6.29 1.82
C PRO A 96 -17.50 5.46 2.80
N ALA A 97 -16.69 4.56 2.25
CA ALA A 97 -15.64 3.93 3.03
C ALA A 97 -14.61 5.03 3.36
N GLU A 98 -14.39 5.32 4.63
CA GLU A 98 -13.31 6.20 5.03
C GLU A 98 -11.99 5.53 4.63
N LEU A 99 -11.34 6.08 3.62
CA LEU A 99 -10.02 5.66 3.22
C LEU A 99 -9.02 6.18 4.25
N GLY A 100 -8.20 5.27 4.79
CA GLY A 100 -7.06 5.66 5.61
C GLY A 100 -6.04 6.45 4.79
N THR A 101 -5.10 7.08 5.49
CA THR A 101 -4.00 7.83 4.88
C THR A 101 -2.69 7.04 4.95
N ARG A 102 -1.79 7.29 4.01
CA ARG A 102 -0.41 6.86 4.12
C ARG A 102 0.36 7.88 4.94
N HIS A 103 1.22 7.40 5.83
CA HIS A 103 2.11 8.27 6.59
C HIS A 103 3.01 9.09 5.62
N PRO A 104 3.18 10.41 5.80
CA PRO A 104 3.92 11.26 4.88
C PRO A 104 5.37 10.83 4.65
N ILE A 105 6.05 10.31 5.69
CA ILE A 105 7.39 9.70 5.54
C ILE A 105 7.36 8.53 4.55
N SER A 106 6.34 7.67 4.62
CA SER A 106 6.20 6.52 3.70
C SER A 106 5.95 6.97 2.26
N VAL A 107 5.18 8.04 2.06
CA VAL A 107 4.92 8.63 0.74
C VAL A 107 6.21 9.16 0.14
N VAL A 108 6.95 10.00 0.88
CA VAL A 108 8.21 10.60 0.40
C VAL A 108 9.28 9.54 0.20
N ARG A 109 9.43 8.58 1.15
CA ARG A 109 10.36 7.45 0.99
C ARG A 109 10.10 6.70 -0.31
N LYS A 110 8.84 6.40 -0.61
CA LYS A 110 8.47 5.72 -1.87
C LYS A 110 8.85 6.55 -3.08
N GLN A 111 8.55 7.84 -3.10
CA GLN A 111 8.91 8.73 -4.21
C GLN A 111 10.41 8.76 -4.47
N ILE A 112 11.22 8.87 -3.41
CA ILE A 112 12.68 8.85 -3.52
C ILE A 112 13.17 7.51 -4.10
N ILE A 113 12.65 6.38 -3.59
CA ILE A 113 12.98 5.05 -4.10
C ILE A 113 12.61 4.91 -5.59
N ASP A 114 11.42 5.35 -5.98
CA ASP A 114 10.95 5.27 -7.37
C ASP A 114 11.84 6.11 -8.31
N ILE A 115 12.29 7.30 -7.88
CA ILE A 115 13.22 8.13 -8.65
C ILE A 115 14.55 7.41 -8.88
N PHE A 116 15.20 6.93 -7.81
CA PHE A 116 16.48 6.25 -7.94
C PHE A 116 16.38 4.91 -8.68
N SER A 117 15.26 4.19 -8.53
CA SER A 117 15.03 2.96 -9.29
C SER A 117 14.98 3.22 -10.80
N ARG A 118 14.38 4.32 -11.25
CA ARG A 118 14.41 4.74 -12.67
C ARG A 118 15.81 5.14 -13.15
N LEU A 119 16.66 5.58 -12.23
CA LEU A 119 18.07 5.85 -12.51
C LEU A 119 18.96 4.60 -12.44
N GLY A 120 18.36 3.42 -12.29
CA GLY A 120 19.06 2.13 -12.30
C GLY A 120 19.64 1.68 -10.96
N PHE A 121 19.23 2.31 -9.84
CA PHE A 121 19.62 1.84 -8.52
C PHE A 121 18.69 0.70 -8.06
N THR A 122 19.27 -0.28 -7.38
CA THR A 122 18.54 -1.38 -6.75
C THR A 122 18.49 -1.17 -5.24
N LEU A 123 17.45 -1.70 -4.59
CA LEU A 123 17.35 -1.63 -3.13
C LEU A 123 18.29 -2.65 -2.48
N ALA A 124 18.99 -2.19 -1.44
CA ALA A 124 19.73 -3.04 -0.51
C ALA A 124 19.21 -2.79 0.91
N ASP A 125 19.14 -3.84 1.70
CA ASP A 125 18.68 -3.81 3.08
C ASP A 125 19.70 -4.50 4.01
N GLY A 126 19.67 -4.13 5.29
CA GLY A 126 20.56 -4.67 6.31
C GLY A 126 20.03 -4.44 7.73
N PRO A 127 20.66 -5.05 8.74
CA PRO A 127 20.22 -5.00 10.11
C PRO A 127 20.30 -3.59 10.70
N GLU A 128 19.42 -3.30 11.69
CA GLU A 128 19.47 -2.07 12.48
C GLU A 128 20.47 -2.17 13.64
N VAL A 129 20.70 -3.39 14.13
CA VAL A 129 21.72 -3.70 15.13
C VAL A 129 22.99 -4.15 14.41
N GLU A 130 24.08 -3.44 14.63
CA GLU A 130 25.31 -3.59 13.87
C GLU A 130 26.54 -3.67 14.77
N ASP A 131 27.60 -4.21 14.24
CA ASP A 131 28.92 -4.17 14.87
C ASP A 131 29.69 -2.87 14.53
N ASP A 132 30.76 -2.63 15.26
CA ASP A 132 31.67 -1.48 15.06
C ASP A 132 32.25 -1.45 13.64
N TRP A 133 32.61 -2.61 13.10
CA TRP A 133 33.21 -2.71 11.77
C TRP A 133 32.37 -2.04 10.69
N HIS A 134 31.11 -2.45 10.59
CA HIS A 134 30.23 -1.96 9.55
C HIS A 134 29.72 -0.53 9.76
N VAL A 135 29.68 -0.05 11.02
CA VAL A 135 29.20 1.32 11.31
C VAL A 135 30.34 2.33 11.26
N PHE A 136 31.54 1.93 11.65
CA PHE A 136 32.64 2.88 11.83
C PHE A 136 33.95 2.46 11.13
N SER A 137 34.52 1.32 11.46
CA SER A 137 35.89 1.00 11.08
C SER A 137 36.07 0.85 9.56
N ALA A 138 35.18 0.13 8.87
CA ALA A 138 35.18 0.00 7.40
C ALA A 138 34.89 1.31 6.67
N LEU A 139 34.35 2.30 7.36
CA LEU A 139 34.00 3.62 6.83
C LEU A 139 35.06 4.69 7.18
N ASN A 140 36.27 4.25 7.49
CA ASN A 140 37.41 5.14 7.75
C ASN A 140 37.23 6.08 8.97
N PHE A 141 36.37 5.73 9.93
CA PHE A 141 36.25 6.47 11.18
C PHE A 141 37.45 6.14 12.10
N ALA A 142 38.14 7.15 12.54
CA ALA A 142 39.23 7.00 13.53
C ALA A 142 38.69 6.42 14.86
N ALA A 143 39.55 5.74 15.62
CA ALA A 143 39.17 5.10 16.88
C ALA A 143 38.65 6.10 17.93
N ASP A 144 39.14 7.32 17.90
CA ASP A 144 38.79 8.44 18.79
C ASP A 144 37.81 9.43 18.17
N HIS A 145 37.15 9.06 17.06
CA HIS A 145 36.21 9.94 16.40
C HIS A 145 34.97 10.21 17.27
N PRO A 146 34.52 11.47 17.42
CA PRO A 146 33.38 11.83 18.27
C PRO A 146 32.10 11.04 18.02
N ALA A 147 31.80 10.67 16.77
CA ALA A 147 30.63 9.87 16.43
C ALA A 147 30.57 8.48 17.09
N ARG A 148 31.73 8.00 17.58
CA ARG A 148 31.84 6.76 18.38
C ARG A 148 31.55 6.97 19.86
N ASP A 149 31.28 8.21 20.30
CA ASP A 149 30.98 8.49 21.69
C ASP A 149 29.56 8.03 22.04
N MET A 150 29.35 7.61 23.29
CA MET A 150 28.06 7.27 23.86
C MET A 150 27.06 8.43 23.86
N GLN A 151 27.51 9.67 23.69
CA GLN A 151 26.66 10.84 23.56
C GLN A 151 25.92 10.87 22.22
N ASP A 152 26.49 10.28 21.17
CA ASP A 152 25.95 10.33 19.82
C ASP A 152 25.42 8.98 19.32
N THR A 153 25.87 7.86 19.92
CA THR A 153 25.53 6.50 19.48
C THR A 153 24.87 5.69 20.60
N PHE A 154 23.83 4.92 20.27
CA PHE A 154 23.24 3.94 21.17
C PHE A 154 23.98 2.62 21.12
N PHE A 155 24.62 2.26 22.22
CA PHE A 155 25.31 0.98 22.41
C PHE A 155 24.36 -0.05 23.01
N ILE A 156 24.30 -1.25 22.39
CA ILE A 156 23.65 -2.44 22.95
C ILE A 156 24.66 -3.17 23.81
N GLU A 157 25.87 -3.36 23.27
CA GLU A 157 27.05 -3.86 24.01
C GLU A 157 28.20 -2.87 23.84
N ASN A 158 28.71 -2.38 24.94
CA ASN A 158 29.83 -1.44 24.97
C ASN A 158 31.04 -2.09 25.67
N ASN A 159 32.01 -2.50 24.89
CA ASN A 159 33.25 -3.05 25.38
C ASN A 159 34.33 -1.95 25.39
N LYS A 160 34.64 -1.45 26.58
CA LYS A 160 35.59 -0.35 26.75
C LYS A 160 37.06 -0.77 26.47
N ASP A 161 37.35 -2.05 26.61
CA ASP A 161 38.71 -2.58 26.43
C ASP A 161 38.99 -2.93 24.95
N ASP A 162 37.97 -3.19 24.19
CA ASP A 162 38.06 -3.53 22.77
C ASP A 162 36.83 -3.02 21.99
N VAL A 163 36.97 -1.82 21.44
CA VAL A 163 35.89 -1.15 20.69
C VAL A 163 35.42 -1.95 19.48
N THR A 164 36.24 -2.85 18.95
CA THR A 164 35.86 -3.69 17.79
C THR A 164 34.75 -4.70 18.12
N ARG A 165 34.49 -4.93 19.41
CA ARG A 165 33.43 -5.80 19.92
C ARG A 165 32.13 -5.05 20.27
N ASN A 166 32.09 -3.76 19.99
CA ASN A 166 30.88 -2.97 20.26
C ASN A 166 29.76 -3.39 19.33
N ILE A 167 28.56 -3.49 19.91
CA ILE A 167 27.29 -3.65 19.18
C ILE A 167 26.47 -2.41 19.40
N VAL A 168 26.02 -1.81 18.31
CA VAL A 168 25.35 -0.51 18.31
C VAL A 168 24.04 -0.54 17.50
N LEU A 169 23.16 0.41 17.74
CA LEU A 169 22.14 0.77 16.78
C LEU A 169 22.78 1.67 15.70
N ARG A 170 22.63 1.31 14.45
CA ARG A 170 23.25 2.02 13.32
C ARG A 170 22.88 3.50 13.30
N SER A 171 23.86 4.39 13.22
CA SER A 171 23.69 5.84 13.15
C SER A 171 23.44 6.36 11.72
N HIS A 172 23.65 5.50 10.72
CA HIS A 172 23.46 5.74 9.28
C HIS A 172 23.23 4.41 8.56
N THR A 173 22.83 4.47 7.30
CA THR A 173 22.61 3.27 6.47
C THR A 173 23.84 2.87 5.64
N SER A 174 24.98 3.53 5.83
CA SER A 174 26.27 3.18 5.17
C SER A 174 26.77 1.78 5.55
N SER A 175 26.36 1.24 6.70
CA SER A 175 26.63 -0.17 7.07
C SER A 175 26.12 -1.16 6.03
N VAL A 176 24.97 -0.86 5.40
CA VAL A 176 24.41 -1.68 4.30
C VAL A 176 25.27 -1.58 3.04
N GLN A 177 25.89 -0.41 2.81
CA GLN A 177 26.82 -0.23 1.70
C GLN A 177 28.06 -1.11 1.90
N VAL A 178 28.67 -1.11 3.09
CA VAL A 178 29.81 -1.98 3.46
C VAL A 178 29.45 -3.44 3.24
N ARG A 179 28.33 -3.91 3.80
CA ARG A 179 27.86 -5.29 3.63
C ARG A 179 27.62 -5.67 2.17
N THR A 180 27.25 -4.72 1.34
CA THR A 180 27.05 -4.97 -0.10
C THR A 180 28.39 -5.07 -0.82
N MET A 181 29.35 -4.18 -0.50
CA MET A 181 30.71 -4.21 -1.05
C MET A 181 31.47 -5.49 -0.70
N GLU A 182 31.31 -6.01 0.53
CA GLU A 182 31.91 -7.29 0.95
C GLU A 182 31.36 -8.51 0.19
N ARG A 183 30.12 -8.43 -0.29
CA ARG A 183 29.42 -9.56 -0.94
C ARG A 183 29.43 -9.52 -2.46
N LYS A 184 29.63 -8.35 -3.05
CA LYS A 184 29.52 -8.14 -4.51
C LYS A 184 30.72 -7.36 -5.04
N GLN A 185 31.20 -7.77 -6.19
CA GLN A 185 32.15 -6.99 -6.96
C GLN A 185 31.43 -5.93 -7.82
N PRO A 186 32.09 -4.81 -8.14
CA PRO A 186 31.53 -3.82 -9.07
C PRO A 186 31.18 -4.43 -10.44
N PRO A 187 30.16 -3.89 -11.15
CA PRO A 187 29.45 -2.64 -10.82
C PRO A 187 28.43 -2.80 -9.67
N ILE A 188 28.45 -1.87 -8.71
CA ILE A 188 27.50 -1.78 -7.62
C ILE A 188 26.71 -0.48 -7.77
N ARG A 189 25.38 -0.56 -7.81
CA ARG A 189 24.50 0.62 -7.85
C ARG A 189 23.29 0.36 -6.98
N ILE A 190 23.31 0.88 -5.76
CA ILE A 190 22.30 0.59 -4.73
C ILE A 190 21.81 1.84 -4.02
N ILE A 191 20.59 1.77 -3.49
CA ILE A 191 20.08 2.65 -2.44
C ILE A 191 19.72 1.83 -1.21
N CYS A 192 20.01 2.39 -0.04
CA CYS A 192 19.86 1.75 1.27
C CYS A 192 18.84 2.56 2.10
N PRO A 193 17.54 2.37 1.93
CA PRO A 193 16.55 3.03 2.78
C PRO A 193 16.42 2.31 4.11
N GLY A 194 16.54 3.03 5.22
CA GLY A 194 16.44 2.41 6.54
C GLY A 194 16.22 3.41 7.67
N ARG A 195 15.82 2.89 8.84
CA ARG A 195 15.79 3.64 10.09
C ARG A 195 17.19 3.70 10.65
N VAL A 196 17.53 4.84 11.24
CA VAL A 196 18.82 5.10 11.88
C VAL A 196 18.58 5.76 13.23
N TYR A 197 19.58 5.69 14.12
CA TYR A 197 19.44 6.06 15.52
C TYR A 197 20.59 6.94 15.95
N ARG A 198 20.27 8.03 16.65
CA ARG A 198 21.27 8.93 17.26
C ARG A 198 20.83 9.29 18.66
N ASN A 199 21.76 9.28 19.59
CA ASN A 199 21.48 9.60 20.99
C ASN A 199 21.31 11.12 21.19
N GLU A 200 20.29 11.68 20.56
CA GLU A 200 19.96 13.10 20.60
C GLU A 200 18.69 13.35 21.41
N ALA A 201 18.62 14.51 22.07
CA ALA A 201 17.39 14.94 22.73
C ALA A 201 16.28 15.19 21.70
N ILE A 202 15.06 14.70 21.99
CA ILE A 202 13.91 14.87 21.11
C ILE A 202 13.44 16.33 21.17
N THR A 203 13.48 17.00 20.02
CA THR A 203 13.07 18.41 19.84
C THR A 203 12.26 18.56 18.55
N ALA A 204 11.78 19.75 18.25
CA ALA A 204 11.14 20.04 16.97
C ALA A 204 12.08 19.83 15.73
N ARG A 205 13.39 19.73 15.94
CA ARG A 205 14.41 19.64 14.86
C ARG A 205 15.28 18.40 14.90
N ALA A 206 15.28 17.64 15.99
CA ALA A 206 16.06 16.43 16.20
C ALA A 206 15.19 15.35 16.85
N HIS A 207 15.45 14.10 16.50
CA HIS A 207 14.79 12.93 17.09
C HIS A 207 15.80 11.83 17.29
N CYS A 208 15.61 10.97 18.29
CA CYS A 208 16.51 9.86 18.60
C CYS A 208 16.48 8.74 17.52
N PHE A 209 15.54 8.74 16.61
CA PHE A 209 15.54 7.94 15.39
C PHE A 209 14.95 8.75 14.24
N PHE A 210 15.38 8.44 13.02
CA PHE A 210 14.83 9.00 11.78
C PHE A 210 15.08 8.03 10.62
N HIS A 211 14.59 8.37 9.44
CA HIS A 211 14.75 7.53 8.26
C HIS A 211 15.77 8.18 7.31
N GLN A 212 16.70 7.37 6.85
CA GLN A 212 17.73 7.78 5.91
C GLN A 212 17.63 6.95 4.63
N ILE A 213 17.98 7.54 3.51
CA ILE A 213 18.22 6.84 2.26
C ILE A 213 19.60 7.23 1.81
N GLU A 214 20.50 6.25 1.73
CA GLU A 214 21.83 6.45 1.16
C GLU A 214 21.95 5.75 -0.17
N GLY A 215 22.75 6.30 -1.07
CA GLY A 215 23.07 5.72 -2.36
C GLY A 215 24.56 5.47 -2.50
N LEU A 216 24.91 4.40 -3.20
CA LEU A 216 26.27 4.01 -3.55
C LEU A 216 26.31 3.58 -5.01
N TYR A 217 27.25 4.14 -5.76
CA TYR A 217 27.59 3.67 -7.09
C TYR A 217 29.10 3.48 -7.21
N ILE A 218 29.53 2.29 -7.58
CA ILE A 218 30.92 1.93 -7.81
C ILE A 218 31.04 1.24 -9.16
N ASP A 219 31.92 1.75 -9.99
CA ASP A 219 32.26 1.18 -11.29
C ASP A 219 33.63 1.72 -11.75
N LYS A 220 34.07 1.39 -12.94
CA LYS A 220 35.27 1.97 -13.53
C LYS A 220 35.02 3.40 -13.99
N ASN A 221 35.99 4.29 -13.70
CA ASN A 221 35.98 5.68 -14.15
C ASN A 221 34.77 6.51 -13.70
N VAL A 222 34.17 6.20 -12.55
CA VAL A 222 33.11 7.02 -11.97
C VAL A 222 33.70 8.34 -11.48
N THR A 223 33.00 9.44 -11.76
CA THR A 223 33.49 10.79 -11.50
C THR A 223 32.54 11.59 -10.62
N PHE A 224 33.04 12.70 -10.06
CA PHE A 224 32.22 13.66 -9.31
C PHE A 224 31.16 14.34 -10.21
N ALA A 225 31.41 14.41 -11.53
CA ALA A 225 30.42 14.91 -12.49
C ALA A 225 29.22 13.98 -12.62
N ASP A 226 29.44 12.66 -12.55
CA ASP A 226 28.36 11.65 -12.55
C ASP A 226 27.48 11.79 -11.29
N LEU A 227 28.12 11.96 -10.12
CA LEU A 227 27.42 12.26 -8.87
C LEU A 227 26.54 13.51 -9.01
N LYS A 228 27.12 14.62 -9.46
CA LYS A 228 26.40 15.88 -9.66
C LYS A 228 25.20 15.73 -10.59
N GLN A 229 25.36 14.99 -11.69
CA GLN A 229 24.28 14.77 -12.66
C GLN A 229 23.13 13.95 -12.06
N VAL A 230 23.43 12.88 -11.34
CA VAL A 230 22.42 12.04 -10.69
C VAL A 230 21.65 12.84 -9.62
N LEU A 231 22.35 13.62 -8.81
CA LEU A 231 21.74 14.46 -7.78
C LEU A 231 20.90 15.60 -8.37
N LEU A 232 21.32 16.20 -9.49
CA LEU A 232 20.53 17.19 -10.20
C LEU A 232 19.23 16.59 -10.76
N ASN A 233 19.29 15.41 -11.35
CA ASN A 233 18.12 14.69 -11.84
C ASN A 233 17.15 14.38 -10.71
N PHE A 234 17.67 13.85 -9.60
CA PHE A 234 16.90 13.58 -8.39
C PHE A 234 16.18 14.85 -7.87
N ALA A 235 16.92 15.96 -7.73
CA ALA A 235 16.35 17.21 -7.24
C ALA A 235 15.23 17.75 -8.15
N LYS A 236 15.42 17.70 -9.46
CA LYS A 236 14.42 18.15 -10.43
C LYS A 236 13.16 17.28 -10.45
N GLU A 237 13.32 15.96 -10.34
CA GLU A 237 12.17 15.06 -10.29
C GLU A 237 11.37 15.19 -8.99
N LEU A 238 12.05 15.42 -7.86
CA LEU A 238 11.41 15.50 -6.55
C LEU A 238 10.77 16.86 -6.28
N PHE A 239 11.44 17.95 -6.66
CA PHE A 239 11.06 19.33 -6.32
C PHE A 239 10.59 20.18 -7.50
N GLY A 240 10.73 19.67 -8.71
CA GLY A 240 10.31 20.36 -9.93
C GLY A 240 11.45 20.74 -10.88
N PRO A 241 11.13 20.96 -12.17
CA PRO A 241 12.13 21.11 -13.24
C PRO A 241 13.04 22.33 -13.09
N ASP A 242 12.56 23.38 -12.42
CA ASP A 242 13.30 24.63 -12.22
C ASP A 242 14.26 24.60 -11.03
N THR A 243 14.27 23.48 -10.29
CA THR A 243 15.15 23.29 -9.12
C THR A 243 16.61 23.36 -9.53
N GLN A 244 17.36 24.21 -8.83
CA GLN A 244 18.80 24.33 -8.96
C GLN A 244 19.47 23.65 -7.76
N ILE A 245 20.69 23.14 -7.98
CA ILE A 245 21.52 22.55 -6.92
C ILE A 245 22.79 23.36 -6.75
N ARG A 246 23.30 23.37 -5.52
CA ARG A 246 24.60 23.91 -5.17
C ARG A 246 25.33 22.90 -4.32
N LEU A 247 26.58 22.57 -4.67
CA LEU A 247 27.46 21.72 -3.89
C LEU A 247 28.44 22.61 -3.12
N ARG A 248 28.48 22.46 -1.81
CA ARG A 248 29.42 23.14 -0.93
C ARG A 248 30.45 22.13 -0.42
N PRO A 249 31.77 22.42 -0.42
CA PRO A 249 32.76 21.55 0.19
C PRO A 249 32.40 21.21 1.64
N SER A 250 32.58 19.95 2.02
CA SER A 250 32.38 19.45 3.37
C SER A 250 33.42 18.35 3.67
N TYR A 251 33.33 17.74 4.82
CA TYR A 251 34.17 16.62 5.21
C TYR A 251 33.38 15.48 5.79
N PHE A 252 33.59 14.29 5.25
CA PHE A 252 33.11 13.03 5.83
C PHE A 252 34.25 12.00 5.81
N PRO A 253 34.45 11.16 6.86
CA PRO A 253 35.54 10.20 6.90
C PRO A 253 35.60 9.21 5.74
N PHE A 254 34.45 8.91 5.16
CA PHE A 254 34.24 7.88 4.14
C PHE A 254 34.21 8.41 2.70
N THR A 255 34.35 9.73 2.48
CA THR A 255 34.36 10.33 1.14
C THR A 255 35.41 11.41 0.98
N GLU A 256 36.09 11.46 -0.20
CA GLU A 256 37.02 12.50 -0.60
C GLU A 256 37.03 12.66 -2.15
N PRO A 257 36.69 13.81 -2.72
CA PRO A 257 36.14 15.01 -2.07
C PRO A 257 34.72 14.81 -1.56
N SER A 258 34.39 15.51 -0.47
CA SER A 258 33.08 15.53 0.13
C SER A 258 32.36 16.84 -0.13
N ALA A 259 31.03 16.79 -0.20
CA ALA A 259 30.20 17.97 -0.35
C ALA A 259 28.83 17.83 0.34
N GLU A 260 28.27 18.93 0.74
CA GLU A 260 26.85 19.06 1.07
C GLU A 260 26.09 19.64 -0.10
N MET A 261 24.92 19.09 -0.40
CA MET A 261 24.07 19.59 -1.47
C MET A 261 22.91 20.42 -0.92
N ASP A 262 22.82 21.65 -1.41
CA ASP A 262 21.68 22.53 -1.24
C ASP A 262 20.81 22.53 -2.50
N VAL A 263 19.50 22.72 -2.30
CA VAL A 263 18.53 23.03 -3.38
C VAL A 263 18.06 24.47 -3.27
N SER A 264 17.69 25.08 -4.38
CA SER A 264 17.03 26.40 -4.39
C SER A 264 15.74 26.33 -3.58
N CYS A 265 15.49 27.32 -2.72
CA CYS A 265 14.32 27.33 -1.85
C CYS A 265 13.05 27.40 -2.68
N MET A 266 12.18 26.40 -2.53
CA MET A 266 10.92 26.29 -3.27
C MET A 266 9.90 27.38 -2.92
N LEU A 267 9.97 27.93 -1.68
CA LEU A 267 9.01 28.94 -1.21
C LEU A 267 9.28 30.33 -1.79
N CYS A 268 10.54 30.69 -2.03
CA CYS A 268 10.91 31.99 -2.51
C CYS A 268 11.65 31.97 -3.88
N GLY A 269 11.65 30.79 -4.54
CA GLY A 269 12.36 30.70 -5.85
C GLY A 269 13.85 30.97 -5.78
N GLY A 270 14.47 30.96 -4.60
CA GLY A 270 15.88 31.30 -4.41
C GLY A 270 16.15 32.77 -4.00
N GLU A 271 15.12 33.60 -3.88
CA GLU A 271 15.29 35.03 -3.50
C GLU A 271 15.69 35.27 -2.05
N GLY A 272 15.34 34.31 -1.17
CA GLY A 272 15.59 34.42 0.27
C GLY A 272 14.33 34.73 1.07
N CYS A 273 13.99 33.88 2.05
CA CYS A 273 12.84 34.08 2.96
C CYS A 273 13.17 33.55 4.34
N GLY A 274 12.27 33.75 5.32
CA GLY A 274 12.45 33.28 6.69
C GLY A 274 12.66 31.77 6.79
N PHE A 275 12.12 30.97 5.89
CA PHE A 275 12.28 29.53 5.85
C PHE A 275 13.73 29.10 5.49
N CYS A 276 14.29 29.66 4.45
CA CYS A 276 15.69 29.43 4.05
C CYS A 276 16.68 30.34 4.79
N LYS A 277 16.25 31.04 5.84
CA LYS A 277 17.06 32.00 6.59
C LYS A 277 17.69 33.08 5.70
N HIS A 278 16.93 33.55 4.72
CA HIS A 278 17.32 34.57 3.73
C HIS A 278 18.49 34.18 2.83
N THR A 279 18.90 32.91 2.78
CA THR A 279 20.01 32.43 1.94
C THR A 279 19.57 32.08 0.51
N GLY A 280 18.28 31.84 0.27
CA GLY A 280 17.75 31.29 -0.98
C GLY A 280 18.01 29.78 -1.16
N TRP A 281 18.72 29.12 -0.26
CA TRP A 281 19.15 27.73 -0.36
C TRP A 281 18.79 26.91 0.85
N VAL A 282 18.54 25.62 0.64
CA VAL A 282 18.22 24.67 1.71
C VAL A 282 19.03 23.40 1.51
N GLU A 283 19.84 23.06 2.50
CA GLU A 283 20.60 21.81 2.54
C GLU A 283 19.68 20.60 2.65
N ILE A 284 19.92 19.56 1.83
CA ILE A 284 19.10 18.35 1.80
C ILE A 284 19.89 17.06 1.97
N LEU A 285 21.17 17.01 1.63
CA LEU A 285 21.97 15.78 1.72
C LEU A 285 23.49 16.05 1.78
N GLY A 286 24.23 15.07 2.29
CA GLY A 286 25.67 14.95 2.14
C GLY A 286 26.04 13.98 1.01
N CYS A 287 27.17 14.21 0.35
CA CYS A 287 27.63 13.36 -0.75
C CYS A 287 29.16 13.47 -0.94
N GLY A 288 29.72 12.58 -1.75
CA GLY A 288 31.14 12.64 -2.11
C GLY A 288 31.60 11.46 -2.93
N MET A 289 32.86 11.49 -3.36
CA MET A 289 33.51 10.32 -3.93
C MET A 289 33.91 9.38 -2.79
N VAL A 290 33.69 8.08 -2.98
CA VAL A 290 34.05 7.09 -1.96
C VAL A 290 35.56 7.11 -1.75
N ASP A 291 35.99 7.20 -0.49
CA ASP A 291 37.39 7.16 -0.14
C ASP A 291 38.04 5.83 -0.55
N PRO A 292 39.23 5.83 -1.18
CA PRO A 292 39.94 4.60 -1.54
C PRO A 292 40.11 3.61 -0.36
N ALA A 293 40.32 4.11 0.84
CA ALA A 293 40.47 3.27 2.03
C ALA A 293 39.18 2.48 2.36
N VAL A 294 38.00 3.05 2.08
CA VAL A 294 36.71 2.37 2.25
C VAL A 294 36.52 1.25 1.23
N LEU A 295 36.94 1.47 -0.02
CA LEU A 295 36.93 0.44 -1.06
C LEU A 295 37.83 -0.72 -0.68
N GLU A 296 39.07 -0.44 -0.28
CA GLU A 296 40.09 -1.43 0.12
C GLU A 296 39.66 -2.21 1.37
N ALA A 297 39.13 -1.54 2.38
CA ALA A 297 38.60 -2.17 3.59
C ALA A 297 37.47 -3.17 3.27
N SER A 298 36.71 -2.91 2.19
CA SER A 298 35.62 -3.78 1.73
C SER A 298 36.05 -4.78 0.63
N GLY A 299 37.36 -4.90 0.32
CA GLY A 299 37.89 -5.85 -0.65
C GLY A 299 37.69 -5.45 -2.13
N ILE A 300 37.53 -4.17 -2.42
CA ILE A 300 37.41 -3.61 -3.77
C ILE A 300 38.73 -2.90 -4.13
N ASP A 301 39.34 -3.21 -5.27
CA ASP A 301 40.56 -2.61 -5.76
C ASP A 301 40.34 -1.14 -6.17
N SER A 302 40.84 -0.22 -5.33
CA SER A 302 40.72 1.22 -5.53
C SER A 302 41.53 1.78 -6.72
N SER A 303 42.49 0.99 -7.23
CA SER A 303 43.26 1.36 -8.43
C SER A 303 42.47 1.14 -9.71
N VAL A 304 41.41 0.31 -9.69
CA VAL A 304 40.56 -0.06 -10.83
C VAL A 304 39.22 0.61 -10.77
N TYR A 305 38.64 0.71 -9.57
CA TYR A 305 37.29 1.18 -9.34
C TYR A 305 37.24 2.48 -8.58
N THR A 306 36.31 3.33 -8.96
CA THR A 306 35.98 4.55 -8.24
C THR A 306 34.46 4.56 -7.97
N GLY A 307 34.01 5.38 -7.06
CA GLY A 307 32.59 5.44 -6.75
C GLY A 307 32.19 6.74 -6.09
N TYR A 308 30.90 6.95 -6.00
CA TYR A 308 30.32 8.02 -5.19
C TYR A 308 29.25 7.50 -4.25
N ALA A 309 29.06 8.23 -3.16
CA ALA A 309 28.01 8.00 -2.20
C ALA A 309 27.27 9.31 -1.88
N PHE A 310 26.01 9.18 -1.45
CA PHE A 310 25.20 10.28 -0.95
C PHE A 310 24.23 9.77 0.13
N GLY A 311 23.81 10.66 1.05
CA GLY A 311 22.88 10.29 2.11
C GLY A 311 21.95 11.44 2.46
N LEU A 312 20.64 11.16 2.50
CA LEU A 312 19.59 12.14 2.82
C LEU A 312 18.67 11.63 3.93
N GLY A 313 18.20 12.56 4.78
CA GLY A 313 17.16 12.30 5.78
C GLY A 313 15.78 12.46 5.19
N VAL A 314 14.94 11.41 5.26
CA VAL A 314 13.60 11.42 4.68
C VAL A 314 12.70 12.44 5.37
N GLU A 315 12.82 12.60 6.70
CA GLU A 315 12.08 13.61 7.48
C GLU A 315 12.42 15.02 7.00
N ARG A 316 13.70 15.29 6.72
CA ARG A 316 14.14 16.60 6.22
C ARG A 316 13.47 16.94 4.89
N ILE A 317 13.46 15.98 3.97
CA ILE A 317 12.79 16.12 2.66
C ILE A 317 11.27 16.28 2.84
N THR A 318 10.67 15.49 3.74
CA THR A 318 9.24 15.56 4.03
C THR A 318 8.84 16.91 4.63
N ASN A 319 9.65 17.44 5.56
CA ASN A 319 9.46 18.77 6.10
C ASN A 319 9.48 19.85 5.02
N LEU A 320 10.42 19.75 4.08
CA LEU A 320 10.54 20.69 2.97
C LEU A 320 9.32 20.61 2.05
N LYS A 321 8.90 19.40 1.69
CA LYS A 321 7.82 19.15 0.73
C LYS A 321 6.44 19.55 1.26
N TYR A 322 6.18 19.27 2.54
CA TYR A 322 4.88 19.50 3.16
C TYR A 322 4.87 20.61 4.20
N MET A 323 5.99 21.34 4.35
CA MET A 323 6.15 22.46 5.30
C MET A 323 5.84 22.10 6.75
N VAL A 324 6.10 20.86 7.14
CA VAL A 324 5.98 20.41 8.53
C VAL A 324 7.11 21.04 9.34
N LYS A 325 6.77 21.68 10.46
CA LYS A 325 7.73 22.50 11.24
C LYS A 325 8.31 21.75 12.44
N ASP A 326 7.72 20.63 12.80
CA ASP A 326 8.06 19.87 13.99
C ASP A 326 8.20 18.39 13.67
N LEU A 327 9.40 17.84 13.84
CA LEU A 327 9.71 16.42 13.56
C LEU A 327 8.90 15.44 14.43
N ARG A 328 8.50 15.86 15.63
CA ARG A 328 7.76 15.01 16.56
C ARG A 328 6.40 14.57 16.01
N MET A 329 5.79 15.41 15.17
CA MET A 329 4.51 15.09 14.51
C MET A 329 4.56 13.79 13.70
N PHE A 330 5.74 13.41 13.19
CA PHE A 330 5.90 12.16 12.45
C PHE A 330 5.91 10.90 13.34
N SER A 331 6.14 11.06 14.64
CA SER A 331 6.24 9.95 15.60
C SER A 331 5.08 9.87 16.60
N GLU A 332 4.30 10.95 16.76
CA GLU A 332 3.21 11.04 17.72
C GLU A 332 1.93 10.30 17.30
N ASN A 333 1.82 9.88 16.04
CA ASN A 333 0.67 9.17 15.49
C ASN A 333 -0.69 9.89 15.71
N ASP A 334 -0.70 11.22 15.62
CA ASP A 334 -1.91 12.01 15.72
C ASP A 334 -2.77 11.84 14.47
N ALA A 335 -3.98 11.30 14.62
CA ALA A 335 -4.89 11.05 13.49
C ALA A 335 -5.24 12.34 12.72
N ARG A 336 -5.34 13.48 13.41
CA ARG A 336 -5.64 14.79 12.77
C ARG A 336 -4.53 15.23 11.84
N PHE A 337 -3.27 15.02 12.24
CA PHE A 337 -2.11 15.26 11.39
C PHE A 337 -2.09 14.31 10.18
N LEU A 338 -2.35 13.03 10.42
CA LEU A 338 -2.37 12.03 9.33
C LEU A 338 -3.49 12.32 8.31
N ASP A 339 -4.64 12.77 8.76
CA ASP A 339 -5.80 13.10 7.92
C ASP A 339 -5.51 14.21 6.89
N GLU A 340 -4.55 15.10 7.17
CA GLU A 340 -4.11 16.13 6.22
C GLU A 340 -3.47 15.53 4.94
N PHE A 341 -3.03 14.28 4.99
CA PHE A 341 -2.36 13.59 3.88
C PHE A 341 -3.27 12.64 3.07
N LYS A 342 -4.59 12.68 3.24
CA LYS A 342 -5.55 11.82 2.52
C LYS A 342 -5.42 11.89 0.99
N SER A 343 -5.04 13.04 0.46
CA SER A 343 -4.82 13.29 -0.97
C SER A 343 -3.36 13.23 -1.42
N ALA A 344 -2.42 12.95 -0.52
CA ALA A 344 -1.00 12.85 -0.86
C ALA A 344 -0.69 11.50 -1.52
N HIS A 345 -0.08 11.54 -2.72
CA HIS A 345 0.26 10.37 -3.54
C HIS A 345 1.76 10.27 -3.78
#